data_9aeb6e01e931218c993dc82df704d3b8
#
_entry.id   9aeb6e01e931218c993dc82df704d3b8
#
_cell.length_a   1.000
_cell.length_b   1.000
_cell.length_c   1.000
_cell.angle_alpha   90.00
_cell.angle_beta   90.00
_cell.angle_gamma   90.00
#
_symmetry.space_group_name_H-M   'P 1'
#
loop_
_entity.id
_entity.type
_entity.pdbx_description
1 polymer ?
#
loop_
_entity_poly.entity_id
_entity_poly.type
_entity_poly.pdbx_seq_one_letter_code
_entity_poly.pdbx_strand_id
1 'polypeptide(L)'
;MFNGIIFNKGIVNKIKKSTKGVNIFVKSNLKVKNKDLGVSICCDGVCLTMVSLKNKVMEFYLLKETMNRSKFKNISIGDKINLELPLKYGQKISGHLCQGHVDCTSKVNKIIKKGKSRIYDFSIDKNNLSYLIPKASILLNGVSLTISKVTKNGFQVWLIPHSLKLTNLSDLSLIHISEP
;
A
#
# COMPACT_ATOMS: atom_id res chain seq x y z
N MET A 1 0.63 13.68 3.78
CA MET A 1 0.99 12.85 4.96
C MET A 1 -0.16 11.90 5.27
N PHE A 2 0.14 10.68 5.65
CA PHE A 2 -0.78 9.59 5.93
C PHE A 2 -0.43 8.94 7.27
N ASN A 3 -1.23 7.98 7.71
CA ASN A 3 -1.17 7.36 9.03
C ASN A 3 -0.92 5.84 8.95
N GLY A 4 -1.14 5.26 7.77
CA GLY A 4 -1.05 3.82 7.55
C GLY A 4 -2.23 3.04 8.13
N ILE A 5 -3.39 3.67 8.29
CA ILE A 5 -4.59 3.02 8.80
C ILE A 5 -5.63 2.92 7.68
N ILE A 6 -5.92 1.69 7.28
CA ILE A 6 -6.78 1.42 6.13
C ILE A 6 -8.20 1.10 6.59
N PHE A 7 -9.15 1.88 6.09
CA PHE A 7 -10.59 1.65 6.25
C PHE A 7 -11.29 1.36 4.92
N ASN A 8 -10.65 1.64 3.80
CA ASN A 8 -11.22 1.49 2.47
C ASN A 8 -10.28 0.72 1.55
N LYS A 9 -10.87 -0.09 0.70
CA LYS A 9 -10.21 -0.71 -0.45
C LYS A 9 -10.88 -0.23 -1.72
N GLY A 10 -10.13 -0.15 -2.80
CA GLY A 10 -10.62 0.04 -4.14
C GLY A 10 -10.29 -1.15 -5.02
N ILE A 11 -10.94 -1.24 -6.16
CA ILE A 11 -10.68 -2.25 -7.18
C ILE A 11 -10.26 -1.53 -8.45
N VAL A 12 -9.16 -1.96 -9.05
CA VAL A 12 -8.71 -1.44 -10.35
C VAL A 12 -9.73 -1.84 -11.42
N ASN A 13 -10.43 -0.84 -11.94
CA ASN A 13 -11.51 -1.02 -12.90
C ASN A 13 -11.03 -0.92 -14.35
N LYS A 14 -9.99 -0.10 -14.59
CA LYS A 14 -9.43 0.16 -15.92
C LYS A 14 -7.99 0.63 -15.80
N ILE A 15 -7.20 0.32 -16.82
CA ILE A 15 -5.83 0.78 -16.98
C ILE A 15 -5.67 1.34 -18.40
N LYS A 16 -5.10 2.55 -18.51
CA LYS A 16 -4.73 3.16 -19.80
C LYS A 16 -3.24 3.43 -19.79
N LYS A 17 -2.49 2.74 -20.64
CA LYS A 17 -1.05 2.95 -20.82
C LYS A 17 -0.79 4.07 -21.83
N SER A 18 0.23 4.87 -21.58
CA SER A 18 0.75 5.88 -22.49
C SER A 18 2.27 5.79 -22.60
N THR A 19 2.88 6.53 -23.49
CA THR A 19 4.34 6.58 -23.63
C THR A 19 5.03 7.17 -22.40
N LYS A 20 4.35 8.04 -21.65
CA LYS A 20 4.92 8.79 -20.49
C LYS A 20 4.51 8.25 -19.14
N GLY A 21 3.51 7.36 -19.05
CA GLY A 21 2.99 6.83 -17.78
C GLY A 21 1.72 6.00 -17.96
N VAL A 22 1.02 5.80 -16.85
CA VAL A 22 -0.18 4.96 -16.82
C VAL A 22 -1.28 5.68 -16.05
N ASN A 23 -2.50 5.71 -16.60
CA ASN A 23 -3.69 6.09 -15.86
C ASN A 23 -4.35 4.83 -15.31
N ILE A 24 -4.55 4.78 -14.00
CA ILE A 24 -5.35 3.74 -13.34
C ILE A 24 -6.67 4.33 -12.88
N PHE A 25 -7.72 3.54 -13.00
CA PHE A 25 -9.08 3.88 -12.60
C PHE A 25 -9.50 2.94 -11.48
N VAL A 26 -9.73 3.48 -10.29
CA VAL A 26 -10.00 2.70 -9.08
C VAL A 26 -11.41 2.98 -8.59
N LYS A 27 -12.25 1.95 -8.59
CA LYS A 27 -13.61 2.03 -8.03
C LYS A 27 -13.56 1.77 -6.52
N SER A 28 -14.15 2.69 -5.73
CA SER A 28 -14.17 2.57 -4.27
C SER A 28 -15.36 3.32 -3.66
N ASN A 29 -15.70 2.96 -2.42
CA ASN A 29 -16.62 3.71 -1.57
C ASN A 29 -15.91 4.75 -0.68
N LEU A 30 -14.65 5.08 -0.98
CA LEU A 30 -13.93 6.17 -0.30
C LEU A 30 -14.72 7.47 -0.42
N LYS A 31 -14.89 8.17 0.71
CA LYS A 31 -15.71 9.40 0.77
C LYS A 31 -14.93 10.58 0.21
N VAL A 32 -14.89 10.69 -1.11
CA VAL A 32 -14.34 11.82 -1.88
C VAL A 32 -15.42 12.45 -2.76
N LYS A 33 -15.26 13.73 -3.08
CA LYS A 33 -16.18 14.53 -3.91
C LYS A 33 -15.40 15.24 -5.03
N ASN A 34 -16.09 15.75 -6.05
CA ASN A 34 -15.46 16.50 -7.13
C ASN A 34 -14.67 17.74 -6.67
N LYS A 35 -15.07 18.36 -5.55
CA LYS A 35 -14.32 19.47 -4.94
C LYS A 35 -12.96 19.03 -4.37
N ASP A 36 -12.75 17.74 -4.19
CA ASP A 36 -11.51 17.17 -3.67
C ASP A 36 -10.54 16.75 -4.80
N LEU A 37 -10.80 17.14 -6.07
CA LEU A 37 -9.86 16.92 -7.17
C LEU A 37 -8.53 17.61 -6.85
N GLY A 38 -7.43 16.90 -7.15
CA GLY A 38 -6.08 17.34 -6.78
C GLY A 38 -5.63 16.87 -5.40
N VAL A 39 -6.51 16.25 -4.59
CA VAL A 39 -6.11 15.69 -3.30
C VAL A 39 -5.19 14.47 -3.51
N SER A 40 -4.19 14.35 -2.64
CA SER A 40 -3.36 13.14 -2.57
C SER A 40 -4.09 12.03 -1.83
N ILE A 41 -4.13 10.84 -2.40
CA ILE A 41 -4.65 9.62 -1.78
C ILE A 41 -3.51 8.61 -1.71
N CYS A 42 -3.33 7.98 -0.55
CA CYS A 42 -2.41 6.86 -0.42
C CYS A 42 -3.04 5.61 -1.02
N CYS A 43 -2.43 5.11 -2.10
CA CYS A 43 -2.85 3.91 -2.81
C CYS A 43 -1.78 2.83 -2.60
N ASP A 44 -2.06 1.83 -1.76
CA ASP A 44 -1.08 0.81 -1.36
C ASP A 44 0.28 1.37 -0.93
N GLY A 45 0.30 2.47 -0.18
CA GLY A 45 1.53 3.12 0.28
C GLY A 45 2.05 4.21 -0.66
N VAL A 46 1.56 4.29 -1.89
CA VAL A 46 1.97 5.30 -2.87
C VAL A 46 1.07 6.52 -2.81
N CYS A 47 1.65 7.70 -2.64
CA CYS A 47 0.94 8.98 -2.70
C CYS A 47 0.59 9.33 -4.15
N LEU A 48 -0.68 9.24 -4.51
CA LEU A 48 -1.17 9.53 -5.86
C LEU A 48 -2.18 10.68 -5.84
N THR A 49 -2.13 11.57 -6.83
CA THR A 49 -3.07 12.66 -6.98
C THR A 49 -4.32 12.20 -7.73
N MET A 50 -5.51 12.40 -7.14
CA MET A 50 -6.77 12.15 -7.79
C MET A 50 -7.05 13.24 -8.84
N VAL A 51 -7.03 12.86 -10.12
CA VAL A 51 -7.21 13.80 -11.25
C VAL A 51 -8.62 13.82 -11.81
N SER A 52 -9.42 12.79 -11.54
CA SER A 52 -10.83 12.70 -11.98
C SER A 52 -11.63 11.83 -11.00
N LEU A 53 -12.92 12.13 -10.87
CA LEU A 53 -13.87 11.33 -10.10
C LEU A 53 -15.21 11.25 -10.84
N LYS A 54 -15.63 10.03 -11.22
CA LYS A 54 -16.93 9.80 -11.86
C LYS A 54 -17.52 8.47 -11.39
N ASN A 55 -18.76 8.49 -10.90
CA ASN A 55 -19.48 7.27 -10.46
C ASN A 55 -18.66 6.40 -9.47
N LYS A 56 -18.04 7.03 -8.47
CA LYS A 56 -17.16 6.38 -7.47
C LYS A 56 -15.88 5.74 -8.07
N VAL A 57 -15.52 6.10 -9.29
CA VAL A 57 -14.26 5.71 -9.93
C VAL A 57 -13.33 6.91 -9.90
N MET A 58 -12.22 6.77 -9.20
CA MET A 58 -11.14 7.75 -9.12
C MET A 58 -10.11 7.43 -10.19
N GLU A 59 -9.58 8.46 -10.84
CA GLU A 59 -8.49 8.35 -11.80
C GLU A 59 -7.21 8.90 -11.19
N PHE A 60 -6.12 8.16 -11.37
CA PHE A 60 -4.77 8.53 -10.96
C PHE A 60 -3.81 8.39 -12.14
N TYR A 61 -2.89 9.33 -12.28
CA TYR A 61 -1.81 9.23 -13.25
C TYR A 61 -0.49 8.85 -12.56
N LEU A 62 0.10 7.76 -12.99
CA LEU A 62 1.37 7.25 -12.47
C LEU A 62 2.48 7.49 -13.49
N LEU A 63 3.55 8.14 -13.07
CA LEU A 63 4.77 8.28 -13.85
C LEU A 63 5.49 6.94 -13.96
N LYS A 64 6.31 6.77 -15.01
CA LYS A 64 7.13 5.56 -15.18
C LYS A 64 8.01 5.28 -13.96
N GLU A 65 8.54 6.31 -13.33
CA GLU A 65 9.36 6.17 -12.12
C GLU A 65 8.54 5.55 -10.99
N THR A 66 7.35 6.06 -10.70
CA THR A 66 6.42 5.51 -9.71
C THR A 66 6.10 4.05 -10.00
N MET A 67 5.81 3.73 -11.26
CA MET A 67 5.57 2.36 -11.69
C MET A 67 6.77 1.45 -11.42
N ASN A 68 7.99 1.89 -11.75
CA ASN A 68 9.19 1.08 -11.63
C ASN A 68 9.64 0.87 -10.16
N ARG A 69 9.37 1.84 -9.29
CA ARG A 69 9.72 1.79 -7.86
C ARG A 69 8.69 1.05 -7.01
N SER A 70 7.51 0.77 -7.55
CA SER A 70 6.40 0.24 -6.78
C SER A 70 5.81 -1.04 -7.39
N LYS A 71 4.95 -1.70 -6.66
CA LYS A 71 4.21 -2.87 -7.15
C LYS A 71 3.27 -2.52 -8.32
N PHE A 72 2.97 -1.23 -8.55
CA PHE A 72 2.15 -0.78 -9.67
C PHE A 72 2.74 -1.13 -11.04
N LYS A 73 4.02 -1.49 -11.12
CA LYS A 73 4.64 -2.05 -12.32
C LYS A 73 3.85 -3.24 -12.87
N ASN A 74 3.29 -4.06 -11.98
CA ASN A 74 2.57 -5.30 -12.31
C ASN A 74 1.06 -5.17 -12.09
N ILE A 75 0.54 -3.95 -11.95
CA ILE A 75 -0.87 -3.72 -11.67
C ILE A 75 -1.78 -4.27 -12.78
N SER A 76 -2.85 -4.93 -12.38
CA SER A 76 -3.84 -5.54 -13.27
C SER A 76 -5.26 -5.10 -12.93
N ILE A 77 -6.16 -5.19 -13.91
CA ILE A 77 -7.60 -4.97 -13.69
C ILE A 77 -8.10 -6.05 -12.73
N GLY A 78 -8.90 -5.64 -11.73
CA GLY A 78 -9.38 -6.52 -10.67
C GLY A 78 -8.55 -6.50 -9.39
N ASP A 79 -7.31 -5.96 -9.43
CA ASP A 79 -6.48 -5.84 -8.24
C ASP A 79 -7.15 -4.96 -7.19
N LYS A 80 -7.04 -5.40 -5.93
CA LYS A 80 -7.49 -4.64 -4.78
C LYS A 80 -6.37 -3.73 -4.28
N ILE A 81 -6.69 -2.48 -4.03
CA ILE A 81 -5.78 -1.45 -3.53
C ILE A 81 -6.27 -0.94 -2.19
N ASN A 82 -5.41 -0.89 -1.19
CA ASN A 82 -5.66 -0.19 0.06
C ASN A 82 -5.70 1.32 -0.20
N LEU A 83 -6.67 2.00 0.36
CA LEU A 83 -6.86 3.44 0.17
C LEU A 83 -6.92 4.16 1.51
N GLU A 84 -6.15 5.25 1.61
CA GLU A 84 -6.19 6.15 2.76
C GLU A 84 -6.24 7.61 2.30
N LEU A 85 -7.11 8.40 2.94
CA LEU A 85 -7.16 9.86 2.76
C LEU A 85 -6.00 10.53 3.52
N PRO A 86 -5.55 11.71 3.07
CA PRO A 86 -4.54 12.45 3.80
C PRO A 86 -5.03 12.83 5.20
N LEU A 87 -4.10 12.84 6.16
CA LEU A 87 -4.34 13.31 7.51
C LEU A 87 -4.82 14.77 7.50
N LYS A 88 -5.80 15.06 8.32
CA LYS A 88 -6.24 16.44 8.61
C LYS A 88 -5.52 16.96 9.83
N TYR A 89 -5.34 18.29 9.90
CA TYR A 89 -4.84 18.94 11.12
C TYR A 89 -5.69 18.58 12.33
N GLY A 90 -5.05 18.22 13.45
CA GLY A 90 -5.75 17.80 14.67
C GLY A 90 -6.26 16.36 14.68
N GLN A 91 -6.09 15.60 13.60
CA GLN A 91 -6.47 14.18 13.56
C GLN A 91 -5.51 13.31 14.38
N LYS A 92 -6.05 12.29 15.07
CA LYS A 92 -5.25 11.32 15.81
C LYS A 92 -4.34 10.52 14.88
N ILE A 93 -3.07 10.35 15.27
CA ILE A 93 -2.13 9.45 14.61
C ILE A 93 -2.23 8.11 15.31
N SER A 94 -2.85 7.13 14.65
CA SER A 94 -3.08 5.78 15.19
C SER A 94 -2.07 4.74 14.68
N GLY A 95 -1.38 5.04 13.57
CA GLY A 95 -0.24 4.28 13.04
C GLY A 95 1.05 5.07 13.23
N HIS A 96 1.73 5.41 12.13
CA HIS A 96 2.89 6.30 12.14
C HIS A 96 2.80 7.27 10.96
N LEU A 97 3.53 8.39 11.01
CA LEU A 97 3.52 9.37 9.94
C LEU A 97 4.21 8.82 8.69
N CYS A 98 3.49 8.81 7.58
CA CYS A 98 3.96 8.29 6.29
C CYS A 98 3.82 9.35 5.21
N GLN A 99 4.80 9.43 4.33
CA GLN A 99 4.78 10.38 3.21
C GLN A 99 4.08 9.81 1.97
N GLY A 100 4.08 8.48 1.83
CA GLY A 100 3.58 7.80 0.65
C GLY A 100 4.61 7.77 -0.49
N HIS A 101 5.89 7.79 -0.13
CA HIS A 101 7.02 7.59 -1.04
C HIS A 101 7.61 6.21 -0.78
N VAL A 102 7.67 5.41 -1.83
CA VAL A 102 8.13 4.01 -1.75
C VAL A 102 9.65 3.97 -1.69
N ASP A 103 10.20 3.35 -0.66
CA ASP A 103 11.64 3.14 -0.53
C ASP A 103 12.10 1.96 -1.39
N CYS A 104 11.41 0.83 -1.28
CA CYS A 104 11.69 -0.37 -2.09
C CYS A 104 10.45 -1.29 -2.16
N THR A 105 10.57 -2.36 -2.92
CA THR A 105 9.59 -3.45 -2.94
C THR A 105 10.13 -4.66 -2.20
N SER A 106 9.23 -5.46 -1.63
CA SER A 106 9.55 -6.69 -0.93
C SER A 106 8.83 -7.90 -1.53
N LYS A 107 9.36 -9.09 -1.29
CA LYS A 107 8.74 -10.35 -1.72
C LYS A 107 8.31 -11.16 -0.50
N VAL A 108 7.12 -11.73 -0.57
CA VAL A 108 6.66 -12.69 0.45
C VAL A 108 7.37 -14.01 0.25
N ASN A 109 8.20 -14.42 1.21
CA ASN A 109 8.91 -15.70 1.17
C ASN A 109 8.10 -16.82 1.84
N LYS A 110 7.40 -16.48 2.94
CA LYS A 110 6.68 -17.46 3.73
C LYS A 110 5.49 -16.82 4.45
N ILE A 111 4.41 -17.58 4.55
CA ILE A 111 3.22 -17.23 5.34
C ILE A 111 2.99 -18.37 6.32
N ILE A 112 3.00 -18.06 7.62
CA ILE A 112 2.80 -19.03 8.68
C ILE A 112 1.49 -18.71 9.40
N LYS A 113 0.56 -19.65 9.43
CA LYS A 113 -0.68 -19.51 10.21
C LYS A 113 -0.39 -19.74 11.68
N LYS A 114 -0.87 -18.85 12.55
CA LYS A 114 -0.80 -18.94 14.00
C LYS A 114 -2.17 -18.63 14.61
N GLY A 115 -2.99 -19.67 14.78
CA GLY A 115 -4.40 -19.51 15.12
C GLY A 115 -5.13 -18.69 14.06
N LYS A 116 -5.76 -17.58 14.47
CA LYS A 116 -6.45 -16.64 13.58
C LYS A 116 -5.52 -15.59 12.96
N SER A 117 -4.27 -15.48 13.40
CA SER A 117 -3.26 -14.54 12.91
C SER A 117 -2.33 -15.20 11.89
N ARG A 118 -1.57 -14.38 11.16
CA ARG A 118 -0.55 -14.85 10.21
C ARG A 118 0.75 -14.12 10.43
N ILE A 119 1.87 -14.84 10.30
CA ILE A 119 3.21 -14.26 10.22
C ILE A 119 3.60 -14.24 8.75
N TYR A 120 3.97 -13.08 8.25
CA TYR A 120 4.52 -12.91 6.92
C TYR A 120 6.02 -12.69 7.02
N ASP A 121 6.78 -13.48 6.28
CA ASP A 121 8.22 -13.33 6.11
C ASP A 121 8.49 -12.69 4.76
N PHE A 122 9.20 -11.57 4.77
CA PHE A 122 9.53 -10.80 3.58
C PHE A 122 11.03 -10.77 3.34
N SER A 123 11.43 -10.83 2.06
CA SER A 123 12.77 -10.46 1.63
C SER A 123 12.77 -9.11 0.94
N ILE A 124 13.84 -8.35 1.13
CA ILE A 124 14.10 -7.07 0.47
C ILE A 124 15.51 -7.07 -0.13
N ASP A 125 15.80 -6.07 -0.94
CA ASP A 125 17.14 -5.84 -1.46
C ASP A 125 18.14 -5.63 -0.31
N LYS A 126 19.36 -6.16 -0.45
CA LYS A 126 20.41 -6.09 0.57
C LYS A 126 20.76 -4.66 0.98
N ASN A 127 20.67 -3.72 0.06
CA ASN A 127 20.96 -2.31 0.32
C ASN A 127 19.98 -1.67 1.31
N ASN A 128 18.79 -2.25 1.46
CA ASN A 128 17.75 -1.74 2.36
C ASN A 128 17.72 -2.46 3.73
N LEU A 129 18.51 -3.53 3.92
CA LEU A 129 18.51 -4.28 5.18
C LEU A 129 18.95 -3.45 6.39
N SER A 130 19.88 -2.51 6.19
CA SER A 130 20.39 -1.62 7.25
C SER A 130 19.34 -0.68 7.83
N TYR A 131 18.25 -0.43 7.12
CA TYR A 131 17.13 0.39 7.58
C TYR A 131 16.13 -0.37 8.46
N LEU A 132 16.23 -1.71 8.50
CA LEU A 132 15.30 -2.53 9.29
C LEU A 132 15.73 -2.57 10.76
N ILE A 133 14.83 -2.13 11.62
CA ILE A 133 15.03 -2.14 13.07
C ILE A 133 13.92 -2.98 13.73
N PRO A 134 14.25 -3.98 14.56
CA PRO A 134 13.25 -4.73 15.29
C PRO A 134 12.35 -3.81 16.11
N LYS A 135 11.04 -4.06 16.11
CA LYS A 135 9.99 -3.27 16.79
C LYS A 135 9.73 -1.88 16.19
N ALA A 136 10.47 -1.46 15.16
CA ALA A 136 10.14 -0.24 14.43
C ALA A 136 8.85 -0.40 13.61
N SER A 137 8.24 0.73 13.27
CA SER A 137 7.11 0.77 12.35
C SER A 137 7.59 0.63 10.91
N ILE A 138 6.80 -0.06 10.10
CA ILE A 138 7.02 -0.22 8.66
C ILE A 138 5.68 -0.07 7.94
N LEU A 139 5.70 0.52 6.75
CA LEU A 139 4.51 0.70 5.91
C LEU A 139 4.50 -0.37 4.80
N LEU A 140 3.59 -1.34 4.88
CA LEU A 140 3.42 -2.37 3.86
C LEU A 140 2.08 -2.19 3.13
N ASN A 141 2.10 -1.97 1.82
CA ASN A 141 0.90 -1.65 1.04
C ASN A 141 0.03 -0.58 1.71
N GLY A 142 0.65 0.46 2.26
CA GLY A 142 -0.04 1.54 2.96
C GLY A 142 -0.53 1.18 4.37
N VAL A 143 -0.20 0.01 4.90
CA VAL A 143 -0.60 -0.43 6.25
C VAL A 143 0.54 -0.25 7.22
N SER A 144 0.31 0.51 8.29
CA SER A 144 1.25 0.66 9.41
C SER A 144 1.34 -0.64 10.20
N LEU A 145 2.50 -1.25 10.24
CA LEU A 145 2.78 -2.51 10.93
C LEU A 145 4.05 -2.38 11.77
N THR A 146 4.27 -3.34 12.64
CA THR A 146 5.48 -3.44 13.46
C THR A 146 6.35 -4.59 12.98
N ILE A 147 7.64 -4.34 12.79
CA ILE A 147 8.63 -5.37 12.50
C ILE A 147 8.78 -6.24 13.74
N SER A 148 8.31 -7.48 13.67
CA SER A 148 8.42 -8.43 14.79
C SER A 148 9.80 -9.07 14.88
N LYS A 149 10.48 -9.24 13.75
CA LYS A 149 11.83 -9.82 13.65
C LYS A 149 12.51 -9.32 12.39
N VAL A 150 13.78 -8.98 12.49
CA VAL A 150 14.67 -8.80 11.34
C VAL A 150 15.38 -10.13 11.06
N THR A 151 15.42 -10.54 9.79
CA THR A 151 16.05 -11.79 9.34
C THR A 151 17.29 -11.47 8.49
N LYS A 152 18.05 -12.50 8.10
CA LYS A 152 19.25 -12.32 7.25
C LYS A 152 18.94 -11.61 5.92
N ASN A 153 17.74 -11.81 5.35
CA ASN A 153 17.38 -11.32 4.02
C ASN A 153 16.18 -10.36 4.03
N GLY A 154 15.68 -9.97 5.23
CA GLY A 154 14.50 -9.11 5.33
C GLY A 154 13.89 -9.09 6.72
N PHE A 155 12.58 -9.25 6.84
CA PHE A 155 11.87 -9.07 8.10
C PHE A 155 10.57 -9.87 8.18
N GLN A 156 10.02 -9.95 9.40
CA GLN A 156 8.72 -10.57 9.66
C GLN A 156 7.77 -9.55 10.29
N VAL A 157 6.49 -9.67 9.93
CA VAL A 157 5.37 -8.96 10.58
C VAL A 157 4.27 -9.93 10.96
N TRP A 158 3.54 -9.59 12.02
CA TRP A 158 2.34 -10.31 12.43
C TRP A 158 1.10 -9.57 11.98
N LEU A 159 0.19 -10.26 11.29
CA LEU A 159 -1.10 -9.73 10.90
C LEU A 159 -2.20 -10.36 11.74
N ILE A 160 -2.89 -9.53 12.49
CA ILE A 160 -4.08 -9.91 13.25
C ILE A 160 -5.30 -10.05 12.34
N PRO A 161 -6.37 -10.77 12.74
CA PRO A 161 -7.56 -10.96 11.91
C PRO A 161 -8.19 -9.66 11.42
N HIS A 162 -8.16 -8.61 12.24
CA HIS A 162 -8.71 -7.31 11.89
C HIS A 162 -7.99 -6.69 10.68
N SER A 163 -6.65 -6.66 10.71
CA SER A 163 -5.83 -6.15 9.60
C SER A 163 -6.02 -6.99 8.33
N LEU A 164 -6.08 -8.31 8.44
CA LEU A 164 -6.34 -9.22 7.32
C LEU A 164 -7.70 -8.96 6.66
N LYS A 165 -8.73 -8.63 7.44
CA LYS A 165 -10.08 -8.34 6.93
C LYS A 165 -10.16 -6.99 6.21
N LEU A 166 -9.55 -5.95 6.79
CA LEU A 166 -9.67 -4.57 6.30
C LEU A 166 -8.76 -4.25 5.12
N THR A 167 -7.66 -4.98 4.95
CA THR A 167 -6.62 -4.65 3.97
C THR A 167 -6.49 -5.72 2.89
N ASN A 168 -5.77 -5.40 1.82
CA ASN A 168 -5.42 -6.37 0.79
C ASN A 168 -4.25 -7.29 1.19
N LEU A 169 -3.69 -7.15 2.39
CA LEU A 169 -2.61 -8.00 2.87
C LEU A 169 -3.04 -9.47 3.00
N SER A 170 -4.35 -9.73 3.17
CA SER A 170 -4.90 -11.10 3.13
C SER A 170 -4.73 -11.79 1.78
N ASP A 171 -4.64 -11.01 0.70
CA ASP A 171 -4.56 -11.49 -0.68
C ASP A 171 -3.10 -11.70 -1.14
N LEU A 172 -2.12 -11.30 -0.30
CA LEU A 172 -0.70 -11.56 -0.58
C LEU A 172 -0.42 -13.06 -0.59
N SER A 173 0.35 -13.48 -1.58
CA SER A 173 0.85 -14.84 -1.74
C SER A 173 2.36 -14.84 -1.95
N LEU A 174 2.97 -16.02 -2.04
CA LEU A 174 4.41 -16.18 -2.29
C LEU A 174 4.89 -15.57 -3.62
N ILE A 175 3.98 -15.14 -4.48
CA ILE A 175 4.27 -14.55 -5.80
C ILE A 175 4.12 -13.02 -5.77
N HIS A 176 3.45 -12.46 -4.74
CA HIS A 176 3.17 -11.02 -4.67
C HIS A 176 4.37 -10.24 -4.14
N ILE A 177 4.63 -9.10 -4.79
CA ILE A 177 5.56 -8.07 -4.33
C ILE A 177 4.75 -7.12 -3.42
N SER A 178 5.21 -6.95 -2.19
CA SER A 178 4.66 -6.00 -1.22
C SER A 178 5.59 -4.78 -1.13
N GLU A 179 5.03 -3.61 -0.86
CA GLU A 179 5.80 -2.38 -0.62
C GLU A 179 6.10 -2.26 0.87
N PRO A 180 7.36 -2.16 1.28
CA PRO A 180 7.76 -1.80 2.64
C PRO A 180 7.61 -0.30 2.90
#